data_dd898102045e0cc52c5af57fd7de9426
#
_entry.id   dd898102045e0cc52c5af57fd7de9426
#
_cell.length_a   1.000
_cell.length_b   1.000
_cell.length_c   1.000
_cell.angle_alpha   90.00
_cell.angle_beta   90.00
_cell.angle_gamma   90.00
#
_symmetry.space_group_name_H-M   'P 1'
#
loop_
_entity.id
_entity.type
_entity.pdbx_description
1 polymer ?
#
loop_
_entity_poly.entity_id
_entity_poly.type
_entity_poly.pdbx_seq_one_letter_code
_entity_poly.pdbx_strand_id
1 'polypeptide(L)' 'MCRSIKTLRPPYVEAVTDDEVTAAALQYVRKVAGMRVPAARNAQAFSSAVDAVAEATRVLLRDVEVRQSGRPPRTSAT' A
#
# COMPACT_ATOMS: atom_id res chain seq x y z
N MET A 1 -13.72 4.47 -5.43
CA MET A 1 -13.18 4.20 -4.14
C MET A 1 -12.80 2.76 -3.96
N CYS A 2 -11.65 2.53 -3.45
CA CYS A 2 -11.17 1.19 -3.39
C CYS A 2 -11.51 0.53 -2.08
N ARG A 3 -12.75 0.17 -1.91
CA ARG A 3 -13.17 -0.42 -0.67
C ARG A 3 -12.58 -1.78 -0.44
N SER A 4 -12.07 -2.41 -1.48
CA SER A 4 -11.51 -3.73 -1.31
C SER A 4 -10.10 -3.68 -0.75
N ILE A 5 -9.48 -2.54 -0.67
CA ILE A 5 -8.15 -2.44 -0.11
C ILE A 5 -8.30 -2.10 1.36
N LYS A 6 -7.89 -3.03 2.20
CA LYS A 6 -8.11 -2.84 3.62
C LYS A 6 -7.03 -1.99 4.26
N THR A 7 -7.35 -1.45 5.41
CA THR A 7 -6.40 -0.64 6.15
C THR A 7 -5.35 -1.54 6.80
N LEU A 8 -4.09 -1.22 6.55
CA LEU A 8 -3.01 -2.05 7.04
C LEU A 8 -2.25 -1.37 8.17
N ARG A 9 -2.90 -1.12 9.24
CA ARG A 9 -2.22 -0.58 10.41
C ARG A 9 -3.09 -0.79 11.63
N PRO A 10 -2.52 -0.78 12.82
CA PRO A 10 -3.33 -0.91 14.02
C PRO A 10 -4.35 0.24 14.11
N PRO A 11 -5.51 0.01 14.63
CA PRO A 11 -5.95 -1.26 15.20
C PRO A 11 -6.58 -2.20 14.20
N TYR A 12 -6.52 -1.86 12.93
CA TYR A 12 -7.19 -2.67 11.92
C TYR A 12 -6.44 -3.96 11.64
N VAL A 13 -5.12 -3.92 11.75
CA VAL A 13 -4.30 -5.09 11.56
C VAL A 13 -3.24 -5.06 12.63
N GLU A 14 -3.07 -6.16 13.34
CA GLU A 14 -2.11 -6.18 14.40
C GLU A 14 -0.70 -6.09 13.88
N ALA A 15 -0.37 -6.84 12.90
CA ALA A 15 0.95 -6.81 12.31
C ALA A 15 0.78 -6.98 10.83
N VAL A 16 1.38 -6.09 10.07
CA VAL A 16 1.25 -6.13 8.63
C VAL A 16 2.34 -7.03 8.07
N THR A 17 1.97 -7.95 7.21
CA THR A 17 2.95 -8.80 6.56
C THR A 17 3.25 -8.25 5.19
N ASP A 18 4.37 -8.68 4.63
CA ASP A 18 4.75 -8.25 3.31
C ASP A 18 3.74 -8.73 2.27
N ASP A 19 3.15 -9.90 2.50
CA ASP A 19 2.12 -10.40 1.59
C ASP A 19 0.91 -9.48 1.57
N GLU A 20 0.55 -8.91 2.70
CA GLU A 20 -0.59 -8.00 2.74
C GLU A 20 -0.28 -6.70 2.00
N VAL A 21 0.95 -6.22 2.12
CA VAL A 21 1.36 -5.02 1.41
C VAL A 21 1.33 -5.27 -0.09
N THR A 22 1.87 -6.40 -0.52
CA THR A 22 1.90 -6.74 -1.93
C THR A 22 0.48 -6.93 -2.46
N ALA A 23 -0.39 -7.56 -1.69
CA ALA A 23 -1.77 -7.76 -2.11
C ALA A 23 -2.48 -6.43 -2.30
N ALA A 24 -2.26 -5.48 -1.41
CA ALA A 24 -2.87 -4.16 -1.53
C ALA A 24 -2.33 -3.43 -2.77
N ALA A 25 -1.03 -3.53 -3.00
CA ALA A 25 -0.42 -2.90 -4.16
C ALA A 25 -0.98 -3.49 -5.45
N LEU A 26 -1.15 -4.79 -5.48
CA LEU A 26 -1.69 -5.46 -6.64
C LEU A 26 -3.13 -5.02 -6.91
N GLN A 27 -3.91 -4.91 -5.86
CA GLN A 27 -5.29 -4.47 -5.98
C GLN A 27 -5.36 -3.07 -6.56
N TYR A 28 -4.51 -2.18 -6.06
CA TYR A 28 -4.46 -0.82 -6.53
C TYR A 28 -4.11 -0.77 -8.03
N VAL A 29 -3.08 -1.50 -8.42
CA VAL A 29 -2.62 -1.48 -9.80
C VAL A 29 -3.70 -2.06 -10.73
N ARG A 30 -4.35 -3.14 -10.32
CA ARG A 30 -5.42 -3.71 -11.11
C ARG A 30 -6.55 -2.72 -11.33
N LYS A 31 -6.89 -1.97 -10.28
CA LYS A 31 -7.97 -1.00 -10.40
C LYS A 31 -7.58 0.16 -11.29
N VAL A 32 -6.39 0.67 -11.11
CA VAL A 32 -5.96 1.84 -11.86
C VAL A 32 -5.74 1.49 -13.32
N ALA A 33 -5.14 0.35 -13.59
CA ALA A 33 -4.85 -0.05 -14.95
C ALA A 33 -6.07 -0.65 -15.65
N GLY A 34 -7.05 -1.06 -14.88
CA GLY A 34 -8.23 -1.67 -15.46
C GLY A 34 -7.98 -3.06 -16.01
N MET A 35 -6.99 -3.78 -15.44
CA MET A 35 -6.72 -5.12 -15.90
C MET A 35 -6.37 -6.02 -14.74
N ARG A 36 -6.86 -7.23 -14.77
CA ARG A 36 -6.55 -8.18 -13.72
C ARG A 36 -5.24 -8.86 -13.97
N VAL A 37 -5.02 -9.25 -15.20
CA VAL A 37 -3.80 -9.94 -15.60
C VAL A 37 -3.29 -9.22 -16.82
N PRO A 38 -2.07 -8.72 -16.81
CA PRO A 38 -1.59 -7.97 -17.95
C PRO A 38 -1.24 -8.84 -19.12
N ALA A 39 -1.37 -8.32 -20.32
CA ALA A 39 -0.88 -9.00 -21.49
C ALA A 39 0.63 -9.05 -21.39
N ALA A 40 1.22 -9.96 -22.14
CA ALA A 40 2.67 -10.16 -22.06
C ALA A 40 3.44 -8.86 -22.29
N ARG A 41 3.00 -8.04 -23.21
CA ARG A 41 3.75 -6.82 -23.50
C ARG A 41 3.66 -5.79 -22.40
N ASN A 42 2.71 -5.97 -21.50
CA ASN A 42 2.55 -5.03 -20.39
C ASN A 42 2.97 -5.64 -19.05
N ALA A 43 3.43 -6.86 -19.07
CA ALA A 43 3.73 -7.57 -17.84
C ALA A 43 4.82 -6.87 -17.02
N GLN A 44 5.84 -6.37 -17.72
CA GLN A 44 6.93 -5.71 -17.03
C GLN A 44 6.47 -4.41 -16.37
N ALA A 45 5.71 -3.61 -17.11
CA ALA A 45 5.21 -2.36 -16.56
C ALA A 45 4.29 -2.62 -15.38
N PHE A 46 3.45 -3.63 -15.49
CA PHE A 46 2.52 -3.99 -14.43
C PHE A 46 3.29 -4.41 -13.18
N SER A 47 4.25 -5.29 -13.35
CA SER A 47 5.04 -5.80 -12.24
C SER A 47 5.85 -4.69 -11.58
N SER A 48 6.44 -3.81 -12.38
CA SER A 48 7.19 -2.69 -11.85
C SER A 48 6.30 -1.77 -11.03
N ALA A 49 5.07 -1.56 -11.49
CA ALA A 49 4.13 -0.72 -10.76
C ALA A 49 3.74 -1.35 -9.43
N VAL A 50 3.50 -2.65 -9.42
CA VAL A 50 3.16 -3.33 -8.17
C VAL A 50 4.30 -3.20 -7.18
N ASP A 51 5.53 -3.41 -7.66
CA ASP A 51 6.69 -3.31 -6.78
C ASP A 51 6.86 -1.88 -6.23
N ALA A 52 6.67 -0.90 -7.07
CA ALA A 52 6.84 0.49 -6.65
C ALA A 52 5.77 0.89 -5.63
N VAL A 53 4.53 0.48 -5.87
CA VAL A 53 3.45 0.80 -4.94
C VAL A 53 3.66 0.06 -3.62
N ALA A 54 4.09 -1.20 -3.70
CA ALA A 54 4.36 -1.97 -2.48
C ALA A 54 5.48 -1.33 -1.67
N GLU A 55 6.52 -0.86 -2.34
CA GLU A 55 7.62 -0.24 -1.64
C GLU A 55 7.20 1.07 -0.98
N ALA A 56 6.45 1.90 -1.72
CA ALA A 56 5.96 3.14 -1.16
C ALA A 56 5.05 2.87 0.04
N THR A 57 4.27 1.81 -0.05
CA THR A 57 3.37 1.44 1.04
C THR A 57 4.15 1.02 2.27
N ARG A 58 5.23 0.26 2.08
CA ARG A 58 6.06 -0.16 3.21
C ARG A 58 6.67 1.06 3.90
N VAL A 59 7.14 2.01 3.12
CA VAL A 59 7.71 3.22 3.69
C VAL A 59 6.66 4.00 4.45
N LEU A 60 5.49 4.13 3.88
CA LEU A 60 4.40 4.84 4.54
C LEU A 60 4.07 4.20 5.88
N LEU A 61 3.89 2.88 5.88
CA LEU A 61 3.48 2.19 7.09
C LEU A 61 4.57 2.21 8.16
N ARG A 62 5.81 2.26 7.74
CA ARG A 62 6.92 2.35 8.69
C ARG A 62 6.97 3.73 9.32
N ASP A 63 6.69 4.76 8.52
CA ASP A 63 6.86 6.12 9.00
C ASP A 63 5.60 6.74 9.59
N VAL A 64 4.43 6.18 9.33
CA VAL A 64 3.21 6.79 9.85
C VAL A 64 3.12 6.51 11.34
N GLU A 65 2.65 7.47 12.08
CA GLU A 65 2.51 7.30 13.50
C GLU A 65 1.07 7.43 13.88
N VAL A 66 0.61 6.48 14.65
CA VAL A 66 -0.77 6.52 15.13
C VAL A 66 -0.77 7.24 16.44
N ARG A 67 -1.54 8.32 16.55
CA ARG A 67 -1.58 9.08 17.77
C ARG A 67 -2.08 8.24 18.90
N GLN A 68 -1.37 8.33 19.99
CA GLN A 68 -1.82 7.70 21.16
C GLN A 68 -1.46 8.57 22.26
N SER A 69 -2.15 8.64 23.25
CA SER A 69 -1.80 9.34 24.44
C SER A 69 -1.17 10.66 24.26
N GLY A 70 -1.69 11.49 23.50
CA GLY A 70 -1.24 12.84 23.44
C GLY A 70 0.07 13.08 22.74
N ARG A 71 0.59 12.11 22.07
CA ARG A 71 1.77 12.33 21.32
C ARG A 71 1.52 13.36 20.23
N PRO A 72 2.34 14.38 20.11
CA PRO A 72 2.05 15.42 19.11
C PRO A 72 2.29 14.88 17.71
N PRO A 73 1.58 15.45 16.74
CA PRO A 73 1.76 15.02 15.37
C PRO A 73 3.12 15.44 14.86
N ARG A 74 3.60 14.72 13.88
CA ARG A 74 4.83 15.09 13.27
C ARG A 74 4.63 16.28 12.46
N THR A 75 5.58 17.18 12.55
CA THR A 75 5.39 18.36 11.77
C THR A 75 6.23 18.31 10.62
N SER A 76 6.74 17.39 10.22
CA SER A 76 7.57 17.43 9.16
C SER A 76 7.09 17.92 8.05
N ALA A 77 6.43 18.10 7.86
CA ALA A 77 6.13 18.65 6.77
C ALA A 77 6.87 18.58 5.80
N THR A 78 7.11 18.61 5.85
CA THR A 78 7.58 18.81 5.01
C THR A 78 7.77 18.35 4.68
#